data_e7367fac32f48145a1717814af362788
#
_entry.id   e7367fac32f48145a1717814af362788
#
_cell.length_a   1.000
_cell.length_b   1.000
_cell.length_c   1.000
_cell.angle_alpha   90.00
_cell.angle_beta   90.00
_cell.angle_gamma   90.00
#
_symmetry.space_group_name_H-M   'P 1'
#
loop_
_entity.id
_entity.type
_entity.pdbx_description
1 polymer ?
#
loop_
_entity_poly.entity_id
_entity_poly.type
_entity_poly.pdbx_seq_one_letter_code
_entity_poly.pdbx_strand_id
1 'polypeptide(L)'
;KGSYIRLVDFPGEKNKKNKFLEMIENKDRRYYFRKAKENFEKIPGMPIGYWASENLLEDFEKGIKTSELVEPKVGLQTGDNNLFLRQWYEVEEKKISYNTKSITETENNKYKWYPHNKGGERRQWYGNYDYIVNWGNNGYEMRKFKKQNSRPENQEPKNIKYYFKEVITWSLISSGKFSVRYREKSSIHDISGPFSYTNNTLILKYILGVFGTKISDFIFKILNPTVNLSNGVIENFPVIENEQIKPKVISIVDDCIKISKYDWNTFETAWDFKVSPLVNFERYIESYNIEDEENSENRKVLSTSIKTIEEAYGQYKEFTNNQFLKLKENEEELNRIFIDIYGLQDELTSDVSDKDITIAKIFDTDDEINHEIKGNSYVLTKENVVKQFISYAVGCMFGRYSLYEEGLVFAGGEFDKNKYSKFIPDEDNCIPITDSEYFSDDIVTRFVEFVKTVYGEETLEENLKFISQALSNKNDAPKDIIREYFLKSFYDDHLKRYKKRPIYWLYDAGKKNGFKALIYMHRYNEQTTAKVRIGYLHELQKHYERRASFLKDEIESNNNRKKAEQELKKIKSQLDECKQFDEKMNHLSSEYISIDLDDGVKVNYEKVQTGRDGKKYEILGKVK
;
A
#
# COMPACT_ATOMS: atom_id res chain seq x y z
N LYS A 1 -17.70 -26.91 -40.60
CA LYS A 1 -17.14 -25.59 -40.24
C LYS A 1 -18.28 -24.66 -39.81
N GLY A 2 -18.17 -24.05 -38.62
CA GLY A 2 -19.09 -23.03 -38.13
C GLY A 2 -18.65 -21.62 -38.56
N SER A 3 -19.61 -20.69 -38.59
CA SER A 3 -19.38 -19.26 -38.81
C SER A 3 -19.61 -18.50 -37.50
N TYR A 4 -18.70 -17.61 -37.15
CA TYR A 4 -18.72 -16.87 -35.89
C TYR A 4 -18.48 -15.39 -36.17
N ILE A 5 -19.19 -14.51 -35.45
CA ILE A 5 -19.00 -13.06 -35.54
C ILE A 5 -18.61 -12.53 -34.17
N ARG A 6 -17.47 -11.82 -34.09
CA ARG A 6 -16.97 -11.21 -32.88
C ARG A 6 -17.61 -9.84 -32.64
N LEU A 7 -18.39 -9.71 -31.57
CA LEU A 7 -19.11 -8.49 -31.23
C LEU A 7 -18.69 -7.90 -29.87
N VAL A 8 -17.68 -8.48 -29.24
CA VAL A 8 -17.24 -8.08 -27.88
C VAL A 8 -16.69 -6.66 -27.86
N ASP A 9 -16.10 -6.21 -28.94
CA ASP A 9 -15.47 -4.89 -29.07
C ASP A 9 -16.47 -3.75 -29.33
N PHE A 10 -17.75 -4.07 -29.47
CA PHE A 10 -18.82 -3.10 -29.74
C PHE A 10 -19.73 -2.92 -28.52
N PRO A 11 -19.68 -1.76 -27.84
CA PRO A 11 -20.52 -1.52 -26.66
C PRO A 11 -21.98 -1.26 -27.03
N GLY A 12 -22.89 -1.82 -26.24
CA GLY A 12 -24.32 -1.61 -26.36
C GLY A 12 -24.99 -2.45 -27.47
N GLU A 13 -26.30 -2.73 -27.28
CA GLU A 13 -27.11 -3.60 -28.15
C GLU A 13 -27.16 -3.08 -29.58
N LYS A 14 -27.43 -1.78 -29.75
CA LYS A 14 -27.60 -1.15 -31.07
C LYS A 14 -26.31 -1.28 -31.94
N ASN A 15 -25.13 -1.04 -31.32
CA ASN A 15 -23.88 -1.16 -32.05
C ASN A 15 -23.57 -2.61 -32.42
N LYS A 16 -23.82 -3.54 -31.50
CA LYS A 16 -23.66 -4.99 -31.78
C LYS A 16 -24.57 -5.45 -32.90
N LYS A 17 -25.86 -5.02 -32.89
CA LYS A 17 -26.84 -5.35 -33.96
C LYS A 17 -26.38 -4.80 -35.30
N ASN A 18 -25.98 -3.54 -35.37
CA ASN A 18 -25.54 -2.93 -36.63
C ASN A 18 -24.31 -3.64 -37.18
N LYS A 19 -23.32 -3.94 -36.31
CA LYS A 19 -22.10 -4.64 -36.70
C LYS A 19 -22.37 -6.08 -37.13
N PHE A 20 -23.31 -6.76 -36.49
CA PHE A 20 -23.75 -8.10 -36.89
C PHE A 20 -24.30 -8.11 -38.30
N LEU A 21 -25.23 -7.19 -38.63
CA LEU A 21 -25.82 -7.06 -39.95
C LEU A 21 -24.77 -6.76 -41.03
N GLU A 22 -23.84 -5.81 -40.72
CA GLU A 22 -22.71 -5.49 -41.60
C GLU A 22 -21.85 -6.73 -41.90
N MET A 23 -21.57 -7.55 -40.87
CA MET A 23 -20.72 -8.73 -41.02
C MET A 23 -21.37 -9.87 -41.79
N ILE A 24 -22.69 -9.96 -41.79
CA ILE A 24 -23.40 -10.91 -42.62
C ILE A 24 -23.21 -10.56 -44.11
N GLU A 25 -23.22 -9.27 -44.45
CA GLU A 25 -23.10 -8.78 -45.83
C GLU A 25 -21.63 -8.79 -46.29
N ASN A 26 -20.71 -8.23 -45.50
CA ASN A 26 -19.34 -7.94 -45.93
C ASN A 26 -18.27 -8.95 -45.50
N LYS A 27 -18.56 -9.80 -44.51
CA LYS A 27 -17.67 -10.86 -44.00
C LYS A 27 -16.25 -10.38 -43.71
N ASP A 28 -16.09 -9.21 -43.09
CA ASP A 28 -14.78 -8.65 -42.70
C ASP A 28 -14.03 -9.64 -41.80
N ARG A 29 -12.84 -10.07 -42.23
CA ARG A 29 -11.99 -11.08 -41.56
C ARG A 29 -11.57 -10.68 -40.15
N ARG A 30 -11.66 -9.41 -39.78
CA ARG A 30 -11.36 -8.96 -38.42
C ARG A 30 -12.43 -9.38 -37.40
N TYR A 31 -13.67 -9.60 -37.86
CA TYR A 31 -14.80 -9.89 -37.01
C TYR A 31 -15.59 -11.13 -37.42
N TYR A 32 -15.41 -11.63 -38.65
CA TYR A 32 -16.06 -12.81 -39.19
C TYR A 32 -15.10 -13.98 -39.36
N PHE A 33 -15.35 -15.07 -38.66
CA PHE A 33 -14.47 -16.25 -38.61
C PHE A 33 -15.21 -17.49 -39.11
N ARG A 34 -14.48 -18.37 -39.80
CA ARG A 34 -14.94 -19.72 -40.15
C ARG A 34 -13.98 -20.73 -39.58
N LYS A 35 -14.41 -21.48 -38.57
CA LYS A 35 -13.58 -22.47 -37.87
C LYS A 35 -14.24 -23.84 -37.88
N ALA A 36 -13.44 -24.88 -37.96
CA ALA A 36 -13.84 -26.26 -37.82
C ALA A 36 -13.90 -26.68 -36.35
N LYS A 37 -14.65 -27.72 -36.01
CA LYS A 37 -14.75 -28.23 -34.65
C LYS A 37 -13.37 -28.68 -34.14
N GLU A 38 -12.60 -29.29 -35.00
CA GLU A 38 -11.26 -29.83 -34.76
C GLU A 38 -10.29 -28.73 -34.26
N ASN A 39 -10.50 -27.46 -34.63
CA ASN A 39 -9.71 -26.33 -34.10
C ASN A 39 -9.94 -26.13 -32.59
N PHE A 40 -11.14 -26.34 -32.10
CA PHE A 40 -11.45 -26.17 -30.67
C PHE A 40 -10.93 -27.34 -29.82
N GLU A 41 -10.85 -28.54 -30.42
CA GLU A 41 -10.31 -29.74 -29.77
C GLU A 41 -8.81 -29.63 -29.43
N LYS A 42 -8.07 -28.74 -30.11
CA LYS A 42 -6.67 -28.42 -29.82
C LYS A 42 -6.50 -27.63 -28.52
N ILE A 43 -7.52 -26.90 -28.08
CA ILE A 43 -7.46 -26.06 -26.87
C ILE A 43 -7.98 -26.84 -25.67
N PRO A 44 -7.23 -26.94 -24.56
CA PRO A 44 -7.67 -27.64 -23.35
C PRO A 44 -9.02 -27.12 -22.85
N GLY A 45 -9.97 -28.06 -22.60
CA GLY A 45 -11.36 -27.70 -22.20
C GLY A 45 -12.28 -27.34 -23.38
N MET A 46 -11.77 -27.36 -24.59
CA MET A 46 -12.51 -27.12 -25.84
C MET A 46 -13.35 -25.82 -25.84
N PRO A 47 -12.85 -24.69 -25.35
CA PRO A 47 -13.59 -23.43 -25.42
C PRO A 47 -13.80 -23.04 -26.89
N ILE A 48 -14.89 -22.30 -27.15
CA ILE A 48 -15.18 -21.81 -28.52
C ILE A 48 -14.31 -20.60 -28.84
N GLY A 49 -12.99 -20.81 -28.93
CA GLY A 49 -11.96 -19.80 -29.25
C GLY A 49 -11.86 -19.54 -30.75
N TYR A 50 -12.97 -19.15 -31.41
CA TYR A 50 -13.05 -19.01 -32.87
C TYR A 50 -12.13 -17.93 -33.46
N TRP A 51 -11.61 -17.03 -32.63
CA TRP A 51 -10.66 -15.98 -33.00
C TRP A 51 -9.20 -16.39 -32.90
N ALA A 52 -8.90 -17.58 -32.36
CA ALA A 52 -7.53 -18.09 -32.26
C ALA A 52 -6.94 -18.29 -33.66
N SER A 53 -5.73 -17.78 -33.87
CA SER A 53 -4.95 -18.00 -35.10
C SER A 53 -4.49 -19.45 -35.23
N GLU A 54 -3.99 -19.83 -36.37
CA GLU A 54 -3.39 -21.17 -36.55
C GLU A 54 -2.11 -21.29 -35.71
N ASN A 55 -1.27 -20.23 -35.63
CA ASN A 55 -0.06 -20.22 -34.82
C ASN A 55 -0.41 -20.50 -33.33
N LEU A 56 -1.41 -19.78 -32.78
CA LEU A 56 -1.84 -20.01 -31.42
C LEU A 56 -2.40 -21.42 -31.18
N LEU A 57 -3.10 -22.00 -32.14
CA LEU A 57 -3.57 -23.39 -32.06
C LEU A 57 -2.39 -24.39 -32.05
N GLU A 58 -1.35 -24.09 -32.84
CA GLU A 58 -0.10 -24.87 -32.81
C GLU A 58 0.65 -24.73 -31.49
N ASP A 59 0.62 -23.55 -30.85
CA ASP A 59 1.22 -23.32 -29.54
C ASP A 59 0.59 -24.22 -28.46
N PHE A 60 -0.73 -24.46 -28.53
CA PHE A 60 -1.38 -25.41 -27.63
C PHE A 60 -0.97 -26.88 -27.88
N GLU A 61 -0.58 -27.22 -29.12
CA GLU A 61 -0.11 -28.57 -29.45
C GLU A 61 1.38 -28.79 -29.14
N LYS A 62 2.22 -27.74 -29.35
CA LYS A 62 3.68 -27.82 -29.19
C LYS A 62 4.16 -27.41 -27.82
N GLY A 63 3.43 -26.51 -27.14
CA GLY A 63 3.82 -25.97 -25.85
C GLY A 63 3.71 -27.00 -24.71
N ILE A 64 4.64 -26.92 -23.78
CA ILE A 64 4.62 -27.70 -22.55
C ILE A 64 3.54 -27.10 -21.64
N LYS A 65 2.65 -27.92 -21.10
CA LYS A 65 1.67 -27.42 -20.13
C LYS A 65 2.36 -26.87 -18.91
N THR A 66 1.89 -25.74 -18.41
CA THR A 66 2.44 -25.13 -17.19
C THR A 66 2.50 -26.12 -16.02
N SER A 67 1.52 -27.04 -15.92
CA SER A 67 1.49 -28.09 -14.88
C SER A 67 2.63 -29.11 -14.95
N GLU A 68 3.33 -29.19 -16.06
CA GLU A 68 4.51 -30.07 -16.23
C GLU A 68 5.82 -29.38 -15.75
N LEU A 69 5.83 -28.05 -15.69
CA LEU A 69 7.00 -27.24 -15.30
C LEU A 69 6.91 -26.76 -13.84
N VAL A 70 5.71 -26.41 -13.38
CA VAL A 70 5.43 -25.91 -12.04
C VAL A 70 4.14 -26.53 -11.48
N GLU A 71 3.94 -26.42 -10.18
CA GLU A 71 2.75 -26.91 -9.48
C GLU A 71 1.82 -25.77 -9.09
N PRO A 72 0.75 -25.45 -9.86
CA PRO A 72 -0.26 -24.47 -9.45
C PRO A 72 -1.07 -24.99 -8.25
N LYS A 73 -1.15 -24.21 -7.18
CA LYS A 73 -1.81 -24.58 -5.92
C LYS A 73 -2.59 -23.39 -5.34
N VAL A 74 -3.56 -23.70 -4.50
CA VAL A 74 -4.20 -22.76 -3.59
C VAL A 74 -3.65 -22.93 -2.19
N GLY A 75 -3.69 -21.87 -1.39
CA GLY A 75 -3.17 -21.92 -0.04
C GLY A 75 -4.23 -22.12 1.04
N LEU A 76 -3.94 -21.54 2.19
CA LEU A 76 -4.69 -21.59 3.43
C LEU A 76 -6.07 -20.93 3.29
N GLN A 77 -7.06 -21.54 3.92
CA GLN A 77 -8.29 -20.88 4.37
C GLN A 77 -8.24 -20.73 5.88
N THR A 78 -8.27 -19.52 6.39
CA THR A 78 -8.19 -19.24 7.83
C THR A 78 -9.42 -19.71 8.61
N GLY A 79 -10.59 -19.72 7.95
CA GLY A 79 -11.89 -19.92 8.59
C GLY A 79 -12.50 -18.61 9.10
N ASP A 80 -11.70 -17.72 9.67
CA ASP A 80 -12.09 -16.37 10.04
C ASP A 80 -10.91 -15.40 9.91
N ASN A 81 -10.99 -14.53 8.91
CA ASN A 81 -9.93 -13.54 8.64
C ASN A 81 -9.84 -12.46 9.73
N ASN A 82 -10.93 -12.14 10.42
CA ASN A 82 -10.90 -11.14 11.49
C ASN A 82 -10.15 -11.65 12.73
N LEU A 83 -10.18 -12.95 12.97
CA LEU A 83 -9.42 -13.57 14.05
C LEU A 83 -7.95 -13.79 13.70
N PHE A 84 -7.66 -14.26 12.47
CA PHE A 84 -6.36 -14.81 12.14
C PHE A 84 -5.50 -13.96 11.22
N LEU A 85 -6.01 -12.86 10.62
CA LEU A 85 -5.24 -11.96 9.78
C LEU A 85 -5.13 -10.56 10.38
N ARG A 86 -3.95 -9.96 10.19
CA ARG A 86 -3.69 -8.55 10.48
C ARG A 86 -2.91 -7.92 9.33
N GLN A 87 -2.99 -6.60 9.22
CA GLN A 87 -1.94 -5.85 8.54
C GLN A 87 -0.70 -5.88 9.43
N TRP A 88 0.48 -6.02 8.86
CA TRP A 88 1.70 -6.20 9.66
C TRP A 88 1.93 -5.08 10.69
N TYR A 89 1.53 -3.85 10.36
CA TYR A 89 1.71 -2.67 11.22
C TYR A 89 0.68 -2.55 12.36
N GLU A 90 -0.27 -3.48 12.48
CA GLU A 90 -1.27 -3.46 13.56
C GLU A 90 -0.78 -4.10 14.86
N VAL A 91 0.24 -4.94 14.77
CA VAL A 91 0.70 -5.78 15.89
C VAL A 91 2.08 -5.36 16.38
N GLU A 92 2.52 -5.96 17.47
CA GLU A 92 3.90 -5.78 17.95
C GLU A 92 4.89 -6.43 16.98
N GLU A 93 5.85 -5.64 16.46
CA GLU A 93 6.83 -6.09 15.46
C GLU A 93 7.64 -7.30 15.90
N LYS A 94 8.05 -7.36 17.21
CA LYS A 94 8.83 -8.46 17.77
C LYS A 94 8.10 -9.81 17.78
N LYS A 95 6.78 -9.83 17.56
CA LYS A 95 5.97 -11.05 17.43
C LYS A 95 5.87 -11.55 16.00
N ILE A 96 6.44 -10.83 15.00
CA ILE A 96 6.43 -11.20 13.60
C ILE A 96 7.73 -11.91 13.24
N SER A 97 7.66 -13.02 12.51
CA SER A 97 8.84 -13.66 11.90
C SER A 97 8.83 -13.47 10.40
N TYR A 98 9.69 -12.59 9.89
CA TYR A 98 9.81 -12.31 8.44
C TYR A 98 10.70 -13.31 7.70
N ASN A 99 11.55 -14.06 8.40
CA ASN A 99 12.63 -14.87 7.82
C ASN A 99 12.45 -16.38 7.99
N THR A 100 11.26 -16.84 8.38
CA THR A 100 10.96 -18.29 8.53
C THR A 100 11.06 -19.00 7.18
N LYS A 101 11.75 -20.14 7.16
CA LYS A 101 12.03 -20.93 5.95
C LYS A 101 11.31 -22.28 5.90
N SER A 102 10.75 -22.74 7.02
CA SER A 102 10.10 -24.03 7.14
C SER A 102 9.01 -24.06 8.21
N ILE A 103 8.10 -25.02 8.11
CA ILE A 103 7.06 -25.26 9.12
C ILE A 103 7.67 -25.60 10.49
N THR A 104 8.72 -26.40 10.51
CA THR A 104 9.37 -26.82 11.77
C THR A 104 9.93 -25.63 12.56
N GLU A 105 10.35 -24.57 11.88
CA GLU A 105 10.80 -23.34 12.54
C GLU A 105 9.66 -22.59 13.24
N THR A 106 8.40 -22.89 12.92
CA THR A 106 7.24 -22.25 13.58
C THR A 106 6.85 -22.94 14.89
N GLU A 107 7.46 -24.10 15.18
CA GLU A 107 7.20 -24.86 16.39
C GLU A 107 8.08 -24.37 17.54
N ASN A 108 7.48 -24.23 18.72
CA ASN A 108 8.21 -23.88 19.95
C ASN A 108 9.06 -22.59 19.89
N ASN A 109 8.68 -21.63 19.05
CA ASN A 109 9.31 -20.31 19.00
C ASN A 109 8.42 -19.23 19.61
N LYS A 110 8.96 -17.99 19.72
CA LYS A 110 8.27 -16.84 20.31
C LYS A 110 7.33 -16.09 19.37
N TYR A 111 7.35 -16.42 18.08
CA TYR A 111 6.62 -15.68 17.07
C TYR A 111 5.19 -16.19 16.94
N LYS A 112 4.25 -15.26 16.83
CA LYS A 112 2.83 -15.54 16.59
C LYS A 112 2.43 -15.29 15.15
N TRP A 113 3.04 -14.28 14.52
CA TRP A 113 2.64 -13.75 13.23
C TRP A 113 3.67 -14.06 12.14
N TYR A 114 3.19 -14.40 10.96
CA TYR A 114 4.02 -14.77 9.80
C TYR A 114 3.48 -14.08 8.54
N PRO A 115 4.35 -13.64 7.59
CA PRO A 115 3.93 -13.07 6.32
C PRO A 115 2.91 -13.92 5.60
N HIS A 116 1.87 -13.28 5.06
CA HIS A 116 0.74 -13.96 4.43
C HIS A 116 0.48 -13.43 3.02
N ASN A 117 0.53 -14.32 2.02
CA ASN A 117 0.25 -13.99 0.63
C ASN A 117 -1.25 -14.09 0.35
N LYS A 118 -1.95 -12.97 0.42
CA LYS A 118 -3.42 -12.90 0.27
C LYS A 118 -3.92 -12.50 -1.13
N GLY A 119 -3.06 -12.29 -2.10
CA GLY A 119 -3.44 -11.59 -3.33
C GLY A 119 -3.48 -10.08 -3.07
N GLY A 120 -4.42 -9.37 -3.66
CA GLY A 120 -4.55 -7.92 -3.47
C GLY A 120 -4.81 -7.17 -4.77
N GLU A 121 -4.51 -5.86 -4.78
CA GLU A 121 -4.65 -5.00 -5.94
C GLU A 121 -3.76 -5.46 -7.11
N ARG A 122 -4.08 -5.00 -8.33
CA ARG A 122 -3.27 -5.30 -9.49
C ARG A 122 -1.86 -4.75 -9.28
N ARG A 123 -0.86 -5.61 -9.23
CA ARG A 123 0.55 -5.27 -9.17
C ARG A 123 1.35 -6.35 -9.88
N GLN A 124 2.31 -5.94 -10.72
CA GLN A 124 3.16 -6.82 -11.49
C GLN A 124 4.53 -6.98 -10.79
N TRP A 125 5.20 -8.09 -11.00
CA TRP A 125 6.56 -8.44 -10.59
C TRP A 125 6.76 -8.60 -9.08
N TYR A 126 6.44 -7.61 -8.24
CA TYR A 126 6.65 -7.64 -6.80
C TYR A 126 5.63 -6.77 -6.06
N GLY A 127 5.25 -7.14 -4.82
CA GLY A 127 4.40 -6.37 -3.92
C GLY A 127 3.26 -7.16 -3.26
N ASN A 128 2.28 -6.45 -2.71
CA ASN A 128 1.18 -7.00 -1.90
C ASN A 128 1.67 -7.77 -0.66
N TYR A 129 2.74 -7.26 -0.02
CA TYR A 129 3.25 -7.73 1.26
C TYR A 129 2.58 -6.96 2.41
N ASP A 130 1.26 -7.09 2.52
CA ASP A 130 0.45 -6.32 3.48
C ASP A 130 0.09 -7.11 4.74
N TYR A 131 -0.16 -8.42 4.56
CA TYR A 131 -0.79 -9.23 5.58
C TYR A 131 0.19 -10.16 6.29
N ILE A 132 -0.14 -10.39 7.57
CA ILE A 132 0.43 -11.44 8.41
C ILE A 132 -0.70 -12.33 8.92
N VAL A 133 -0.38 -13.60 9.19
CA VAL A 133 -1.32 -14.60 9.69
C VAL A 133 -0.84 -15.14 11.03
N ASN A 134 -1.78 -15.36 11.94
CA ASN A 134 -1.51 -16.08 13.18
C ASN A 134 -1.24 -17.56 12.89
N TRP A 135 0.04 -17.91 12.87
CA TRP A 135 0.53 -19.26 12.64
C TRP A 135 1.45 -19.76 13.77
N GLY A 136 1.42 -19.11 14.91
CA GLY A 136 2.21 -19.49 16.08
C GLY A 136 2.03 -20.97 16.44
N ASN A 137 3.13 -21.62 16.78
CA ASN A 137 3.16 -23.03 17.14
C ASN A 137 2.46 -23.92 16.08
N ASN A 138 2.91 -23.80 14.83
CA ASN A 138 2.37 -24.55 13.68
C ASN A 138 0.85 -24.36 13.49
N GLY A 139 0.35 -23.15 13.70
CA GLY A 139 -1.05 -22.79 13.52
C GLY A 139 -2.01 -23.39 14.55
N TYR A 140 -1.53 -23.63 15.76
CA TYR A 140 -2.29 -24.31 16.83
C TYR A 140 -3.67 -23.67 17.06
N GLU A 141 -3.75 -22.35 17.25
CA GLU A 141 -5.01 -21.65 17.50
C GLU A 141 -5.99 -21.80 16.32
N MET A 142 -5.50 -21.62 15.10
CA MET A 142 -6.31 -21.77 13.90
C MET A 142 -6.81 -23.19 13.69
N ARG A 143 -5.95 -24.19 13.89
CA ARG A 143 -6.34 -25.63 13.78
C ARG A 143 -7.42 -25.97 14.82
N LYS A 144 -7.27 -25.51 16.05
CA LYS A 144 -8.27 -25.66 17.11
C LYS A 144 -9.61 -25.04 16.72
N PHE A 145 -9.59 -23.79 16.25
CA PHE A 145 -10.78 -23.08 15.78
C PHE A 145 -11.47 -23.81 14.62
N LYS A 146 -10.71 -24.24 13.62
CA LYS A 146 -11.24 -24.92 12.44
C LYS A 146 -11.86 -26.29 12.77
N LYS A 147 -11.30 -27.05 13.70
CA LYS A 147 -11.89 -28.31 14.17
C LYS A 147 -13.27 -28.11 14.78
N GLN A 148 -13.50 -26.98 15.42
CA GLN A 148 -14.78 -26.67 16.05
C GLN A 148 -15.81 -26.03 15.09
N ASN A 149 -15.36 -25.28 14.08
CA ASN A 149 -16.20 -24.36 13.31
C ASN A 149 -16.24 -24.66 11.80
N SER A 150 -15.49 -25.65 11.31
CA SER A 150 -15.42 -25.96 9.88
C SER A 150 -15.89 -27.39 9.59
N ARG A 151 -16.37 -27.60 8.34
CA ARG A 151 -16.67 -28.95 7.85
C ARG A 151 -15.39 -29.81 7.81
N PRO A 152 -15.49 -31.15 7.95
CA PRO A 152 -14.32 -32.05 8.04
C PRO A 152 -13.28 -31.82 6.93
N GLU A 153 -13.70 -31.62 5.70
CA GLU A 153 -12.83 -31.39 4.55
C GLU A 153 -12.05 -30.07 4.58
N ASN A 154 -12.45 -29.13 5.45
CA ASN A 154 -11.82 -27.82 5.62
C ASN A 154 -11.13 -27.63 6.97
N GLN A 155 -11.08 -28.66 7.83
CA GLN A 155 -10.49 -28.56 9.16
C GLN A 155 -8.97 -28.44 9.12
N GLU A 156 -8.32 -29.12 8.20
CA GLU A 156 -6.87 -29.03 8.05
C GLU A 156 -6.46 -27.93 7.05
N PRO A 157 -5.37 -27.21 7.30
CA PRO A 157 -4.80 -26.27 6.36
C PRO A 157 -4.33 -26.98 5.08
N LYS A 158 -4.62 -26.36 3.92
CA LYS A 158 -4.28 -26.95 2.60
C LYS A 158 -2.83 -26.64 2.23
N ASN A 159 -2.19 -27.58 1.56
CA ASN A 159 -0.91 -27.39 0.87
C ASN A 159 0.24 -26.86 1.76
N ILE A 160 0.28 -27.29 3.02
CA ILE A 160 1.26 -26.88 4.04
C ILE A 160 2.70 -27.05 3.57
N LYS A 161 3.00 -28.09 2.78
CA LYS A 161 4.36 -28.39 2.28
C LYS A 161 4.96 -27.27 1.41
N TYR A 162 4.12 -26.34 0.91
CA TYR A 162 4.56 -25.20 0.10
C TYR A 162 4.70 -23.90 0.91
N TYR A 163 4.34 -23.91 2.20
CA TYR A 163 4.51 -22.71 3.03
C TYR A 163 6.00 -22.39 3.16
N PHE A 164 6.31 -21.10 3.18
CA PHE A 164 7.67 -20.58 3.23
C PHE A 164 8.54 -20.94 2.01
N LYS A 165 7.92 -21.31 0.90
CA LYS A 165 8.62 -21.55 -0.36
C LYS A 165 8.53 -20.33 -1.27
N GLU A 166 9.54 -20.18 -2.11
CA GLU A 166 9.57 -19.22 -3.21
C GLU A 166 8.56 -19.64 -4.28
N VAL A 167 7.75 -18.71 -4.74
CA VAL A 167 6.66 -18.97 -5.68
C VAL A 167 6.42 -17.76 -6.60
N ILE A 168 5.70 -17.97 -7.69
CA ILE A 168 4.96 -16.92 -8.37
C ILE A 168 3.50 -16.96 -7.95
N THR A 169 2.86 -15.79 -7.81
CA THR A 169 1.52 -15.66 -7.26
C THR A 169 0.69 -14.64 -8.02
N TRP A 170 -0.61 -14.82 -8.02
CA TRP A 170 -1.58 -13.90 -8.62
C TRP A 170 -2.78 -13.69 -7.70
N SER A 171 -3.69 -12.80 -8.06
CA SER A 171 -4.96 -12.64 -7.35
C SER A 171 -6.01 -13.54 -8.00
N LEU A 172 -6.71 -14.36 -7.21
CA LEU A 172 -7.72 -15.30 -7.70
C LEU A 172 -8.82 -14.61 -8.50
N ILE A 173 -9.22 -13.43 -8.06
CA ILE A 173 -10.24 -12.60 -8.71
C ILE A 173 -9.58 -11.31 -9.17
N SER A 174 -9.70 -11.00 -10.46
CA SER A 174 -9.24 -9.75 -11.05
C SER A 174 -10.26 -9.23 -12.04
N SER A 175 -10.67 -7.98 -11.90
CA SER A 175 -11.53 -7.29 -12.88
C SER A 175 -10.75 -6.62 -14.02
N GLY A 176 -9.42 -6.62 -13.93
CA GLY A 176 -8.51 -5.99 -14.89
C GLY A 176 -7.63 -7.01 -15.64
N LYS A 177 -6.52 -6.53 -16.17
CA LYS A 177 -5.48 -7.37 -16.76
C LYS A 177 -4.92 -8.33 -15.72
N PHE A 178 -4.49 -9.50 -16.17
CA PHE A 178 -3.75 -10.44 -15.34
C PHE A 178 -2.48 -9.78 -14.79
N SER A 179 -2.12 -10.11 -13.56
CA SER A 179 -0.85 -9.69 -12.97
C SER A 179 -0.29 -10.78 -12.08
N VAL A 180 0.98 -11.05 -12.26
CA VAL A 180 1.73 -12.07 -11.55
C VAL A 180 2.90 -11.44 -10.82
N ARG A 181 3.19 -11.95 -9.64
CA ARG A 181 4.24 -11.45 -8.75
C ARG A 181 5.15 -12.57 -8.33
N TYR A 182 6.42 -12.25 -8.22
CA TYR A 182 7.38 -13.05 -7.49
C TYR A 182 7.12 -12.93 -5.99
N ARG A 183 7.14 -14.04 -5.28
CA ARG A 183 6.99 -14.08 -3.84
C ARG A 183 8.18 -14.83 -3.24
N GLU A 184 8.98 -14.11 -2.47
CA GLU A 184 10.16 -14.67 -1.79
C GLU A 184 9.76 -15.72 -0.76
N LYS A 185 10.73 -16.53 -0.34
CA LYS A 185 10.59 -17.45 0.81
C LYS A 185 10.14 -16.64 2.02
N SER A 186 9.43 -17.23 2.94
CA SER A 186 8.94 -16.65 4.19
C SER A 186 7.43 -16.45 4.32
N SER A 187 6.65 -16.73 3.28
CA SER A 187 5.19 -16.49 3.34
C SER A 187 4.37 -17.77 3.43
N ILE A 188 3.25 -17.68 4.13
CA ILE A 188 2.13 -18.62 4.08
C ILE A 188 1.17 -18.15 3.00
N HIS A 189 0.74 -19.01 2.10
CA HIS A 189 -0.09 -18.65 0.95
C HIS A 189 -1.58 -18.84 1.26
N ASP A 190 -2.42 -17.90 0.81
CA ASP A 190 -3.88 -17.90 0.96
C ASP A 190 -4.60 -18.48 -0.26
N ILE A 191 -5.85 -18.86 -0.11
CA ILE A 191 -6.70 -19.29 -1.21
C ILE A 191 -6.95 -18.17 -2.22
N SER A 192 -7.02 -16.92 -1.77
CA SER A 192 -7.21 -15.74 -2.61
C SER A 192 -5.94 -15.24 -3.30
N GLY A 193 -4.78 -15.76 -2.89
CA GLY A 193 -3.48 -15.60 -3.53
C GLY A 193 -2.95 -16.96 -4.02
N PRO A 194 -3.55 -17.58 -5.05
CA PRO A 194 -3.03 -18.80 -5.64
C PRO A 194 -1.58 -18.61 -6.11
N PHE A 195 -0.87 -19.71 -6.21
CA PHE A 195 0.56 -19.66 -6.51
C PHE A 195 0.98 -20.86 -7.37
N SER A 196 2.13 -20.74 -8.02
CA SER A 196 2.84 -21.86 -8.66
C SER A 196 4.21 -22.04 -8.05
N TYR A 197 4.56 -23.28 -7.80
CA TYR A 197 5.80 -23.69 -7.15
C TYR A 197 6.62 -24.62 -8.06
N THR A 198 7.93 -24.50 -8.01
CA THR A 198 8.90 -25.47 -8.49
C THR A 198 10.19 -25.35 -7.68
N ASN A 199 10.99 -26.42 -7.62
CA ASN A 199 12.33 -26.37 -7.02
C ASN A 199 13.37 -25.65 -7.90
N ASN A 200 13.03 -25.35 -9.14
CA ASN A 200 13.92 -24.69 -10.09
C ASN A 200 13.54 -23.21 -10.23
N THR A 201 14.29 -22.33 -9.55
CA THR A 201 14.08 -20.87 -9.58
C THR A 201 14.21 -20.29 -11.00
N LEU A 202 15.05 -20.85 -11.87
CA LEU A 202 15.20 -20.35 -13.26
C LEU A 202 13.94 -20.63 -14.08
N ILE A 203 13.34 -21.81 -13.94
CA ILE A 203 12.05 -22.13 -14.55
C ILE A 203 10.95 -21.21 -13.99
N LEU A 204 10.93 -21.00 -12.68
CA LEU A 204 9.96 -20.13 -12.03
C LEU A 204 10.02 -18.71 -12.60
N LYS A 205 11.23 -18.14 -12.76
CA LYS A 205 11.45 -16.82 -13.35
C LYS A 205 11.11 -16.77 -14.83
N TYR A 206 11.43 -17.80 -15.59
CA TYR A 206 11.04 -17.88 -17.00
C TYR A 206 9.51 -17.82 -17.16
N ILE A 207 8.77 -18.62 -16.37
CA ILE A 207 7.30 -18.61 -16.38
C ILE A 207 6.75 -17.26 -15.90
N LEU A 208 7.38 -16.64 -14.89
CA LEU A 208 7.04 -15.27 -14.48
C LEU A 208 7.19 -14.28 -15.64
N GLY A 209 8.25 -14.43 -16.44
CA GLY A 209 8.47 -13.64 -17.66
C GLY A 209 7.35 -13.81 -18.68
N VAL A 210 6.99 -15.06 -19.03
CA VAL A 210 5.86 -15.35 -19.92
C VAL A 210 4.56 -14.76 -19.39
N PHE A 211 4.27 -14.99 -18.11
CA PHE A 211 3.03 -14.54 -17.47
C PHE A 211 2.96 -13.02 -17.28
N GLY A 212 4.12 -12.34 -17.28
CA GLY A 212 4.21 -10.89 -17.24
C GLY A 212 3.91 -10.19 -18.56
N THR A 213 3.70 -10.93 -19.66
CA THR A 213 3.53 -10.40 -21.01
C THR A 213 2.07 -10.38 -21.46
N LYS A 214 1.82 -9.72 -22.61
CA LYS A 214 0.53 -9.73 -23.30
C LYS A 214 0.09 -11.11 -23.77
N ILE A 215 1.03 -12.04 -23.95
CA ILE A 215 0.75 -13.43 -24.32
C ILE A 215 -0.17 -14.07 -23.28
N SER A 216 0.12 -13.87 -22.00
CA SER A 216 -0.69 -14.43 -20.92
C SER A 216 -2.12 -13.90 -20.93
N ASP A 217 -2.30 -12.58 -21.05
CA ASP A 217 -3.63 -11.97 -21.16
C ASP A 217 -4.41 -12.49 -22.38
N PHE A 218 -3.72 -12.70 -23.49
CA PHE A 218 -4.31 -13.18 -24.73
C PHE A 218 -4.79 -14.64 -24.62
N ILE A 219 -3.92 -15.51 -24.12
CA ILE A 219 -4.22 -16.93 -23.95
C ILE A 219 -5.26 -17.16 -22.85
N PHE A 220 -5.15 -16.46 -21.70
CA PHE A 220 -6.13 -16.60 -20.61
C PHE A 220 -7.54 -16.18 -21.03
N LYS A 221 -7.72 -15.19 -21.89
CA LYS A 221 -9.03 -14.84 -22.45
C LYS A 221 -9.68 -15.97 -23.26
N ILE A 222 -8.87 -16.87 -23.79
CA ILE A 222 -9.36 -18.06 -24.50
C ILE A 222 -9.67 -19.17 -23.53
N LEU A 223 -8.75 -19.47 -22.61
CA LEU A 223 -8.90 -20.55 -21.63
C LEU A 223 -9.98 -20.24 -20.57
N ASN A 224 -10.18 -18.97 -20.24
CA ASN A 224 -11.11 -18.55 -19.19
C ASN A 224 -11.76 -17.19 -19.51
N PRO A 225 -13.01 -17.17 -19.98
CA PRO A 225 -13.73 -15.93 -20.23
C PRO A 225 -14.28 -15.25 -18.95
N THR A 226 -13.94 -15.77 -17.76
CA THR A 226 -14.42 -15.26 -16.47
C THR A 226 -13.35 -14.47 -15.72
N VAL A 227 -13.75 -13.70 -14.70
CA VAL A 227 -12.83 -12.92 -13.84
C VAL A 227 -12.09 -13.78 -12.81
N ASN A 228 -12.44 -15.06 -12.69
CA ASN A 228 -11.86 -15.95 -11.69
C ASN A 228 -10.79 -16.85 -12.32
N LEU A 229 -9.52 -16.53 -12.11
CA LEU A 229 -8.40 -17.29 -12.66
C LEU A 229 -8.03 -18.47 -11.75
N SER A 230 -8.70 -19.59 -11.97
CA SER A 230 -8.47 -20.83 -11.22
C SER A 230 -7.16 -21.52 -11.62
N ASN A 231 -6.67 -22.43 -10.75
CA ASN A 231 -5.46 -23.21 -11.04
C ASN A 231 -5.55 -24.01 -12.35
N GLY A 232 -6.73 -24.59 -12.65
CA GLY A 232 -6.91 -25.37 -13.88
C GLY A 232 -6.70 -24.55 -15.16
N VAL A 233 -6.93 -23.24 -15.12
CA VAL A 233 -6.62 -22.34 -16.24
C VAL A 233 -5.10 -22.18 -16.39
N ILE A 234 -4.41 -21.94 -15.28
CA ILE A 234 -2.93 -21.84 -15.24
C ILE A 234 -2.28 -23.17 -15.69
N GLU A 235 -2.76 -24.30 -15.19
CA GLU A 235 -2.26 -25.63 -15.51
C GLU A 235 -2.21 -25.92 -17.01
N ASN A 236 -3.18 -25.41 -17.75
CA ASN A 236 -3.35 -25.66 -19.19
C ASN A 236 -2.74 -24.58 -20.10
N PHE A 237 -2.05 -23.61 -19.55
CA PHE A 237 -1.34 -22.61 -20.36
C PHE A 237 -0.15 -23.26 -21.06
N PRO A 238 0.02 -23.09 -22.39
CA PRO A 238 1.14 -23.65 -23.16
C PRO A 238 2.38 -22.78 -22.98
N VAL A 239 3.44 -23.30 -22.40
CA VAL A 239 4.75 -22.65 -22.28
C VAL A 239 5.65 -23.13 -23.42
N ILE A 240 6.19 -22.19 -24.19
CA ILE A 240 7.20 -22.49 -25.21
C ILE A 240 8.56 -22.10 -24.66
N GLU A 241 9.41 -23.09 -24.40
CA GLU A 241 10.77 -22.86 -23.93
C GLU A 241 11.73 -22.59 -25.08
N ASN A 242 12.61 -21.61 -24.91
CA ASN A 242 13.73 -21.36 -25.80
C ASN A 242 15.01 -21.22 -24.98
N GLU A 243 15.81 -22.26 -24.96
CA GLU A 243 17.01 -22.35 -24.12
C GLU A 243 18.07 -21.27 -24.45
N GLN A 244 18.12 -20.79 -25.69
CA GLN A 244 19.10 -19.76 -26.11
C GLN A 244 18.72 -18.38 -25.54
N ILE A 245 17.43 -18.09 -25.43
CA ILE A 245 16.92 -16.78 -24.99
C ILE A 245 16.63 -16.78 -23.48
N LYS A 246 16.46 -17.94 -22.89
CA LYS A 246 16.10 -18.11 -21.45
C LYS A 246 16.99 -17.29 -20.48
N PRO A 247 18.33 -17.25 -20.62
CA PRO A 247 19.17 -16.40 -19.74
C PRO A 247 18.84 -14.91 -19.86
N LYS A 248 18.58 -14.42 -21.08
CA LYS A 248 18.20 -13.02 -21.30
C LYS A 248 16.85 -12.70 -20.65
N VAL A 249 15.86 -13.58 -20.81
CA VAL A 249 14.54 -13.43 -20.18
C VAL A 249 14.67 -13.35 -18.66
N ILE A 250 15.45 -14.26 -18.07
CA ILE A 250 15.67 -14.29 -16.61
C ILE A 250 16.31 -12.99 -16.12
N SER A 251 17.33 -12.48 -16.80
CA SER A 251 17.97 -11.21 -16.48
C SER A 251 16.98 -10.05 -16.48
N ILE A 252 16.13 -9.94 -17.52
CA ILE A 252 15.12 -8.88 -17.59
C ILE A 252 14.07 -9.03 -16.47
N VAL A 253 13.66 -10.27 -16.17
CA VAL A 253 12.71 -10.55 -15.07
C VAL A 253 13.29 -10.15 -13.72
N ASP A 254 14.58 -10.42 -13.47
CA ASP A 254 15.26 -10.03 -12.24
C ASP A 254 15.30 -8.51 -12.09
N ASP A 255 15.58 -7.77 -13.18
CA ASP A 255 15.49 -6.31 -13.19
C ASP A 255 14.07 -5.82 -12.89
N CYS A 256 13.04 -6.43 -13.48
CA CYS A 256 11.64 -6.07 -13.22
C CYS A 256 11.26 -6.31 -11.76
N ILE A 257 11.67 -7.43 -11.17
CA ILE A 257 11.47 -7.75 -9.76
C ILE A 257 12.17 -6.71 -8.89
N LYS A 258 13.45 -6.41 -9.17
CA LYS A 258 14.27 -5.46 -8.43
C LYS A 258 13.64 -4.07 -8.44
N ILE A 259 13.30 -3.52 -9.59
CA ILE A 259 12.65 -2.21 -9.74
C ILE A 259 11.32 -2.18 -8.95
N SER A 260 10.49 -3.21 -9.10
CA SER A 260 9.18 -3.25 -8.45
C SER A 260 9.26 -3.46 -6.92
N LYS A 261 10.26 -4.21 -6.43
CA LYS A 261 10.56 -4.38 -5.00
C LYS A 261 10.98 -3.05 -4.38
N TYR A 262 11.78 -2.33 -5.11
CA TYR A 262 12.28 -1.04 -4.69
C TYR A 262 11.17 -0.02 -4.53
N ASP A 263 10.33 0.11 -5.57
CA ASP A 263 9.14 0.96 -5.52
C ASP A 263 8.23 0.57 -4.35
N TRP A 264 8.02 -0.73 -4.12
CA TRP A 264 7.21 -1.20 -2.99
C TRP A 264 7.79 -0.76 -1.65
N ASN A 265 9.10 -0.92 -1.46
CA ASN A 265 9.79 -0.65 -0.19
C ASN A 265 10.02 0.85 0.08
N THR A 266 9.74 1.72 -0.88
CA THR A 266 9.78 3.18 -0.69
C THR A 266 8.66 3.71 0.22
N PHE A 267 7.57 2.97 0.35
CA PHE A 267 6.40 3.39 1.13
C PHE A 267 6.47 2.87 2.57
N GLU A 268 6.16 3.73 3.55
CA GLU A 268 6.16 3.41 4.97
C GLU A 268 5.20 2.28 5.38
N THR A 269 4.32 1.86 4.48
CA THR A 269 3.43 0.71 4.65
C THR A 269 4.06 -0.61 4.26
N ALA A 270 5.26 -0.61 3.69
CA ALA A 270 6.06 -1.81 3.50
C ALA A 270 6.90 -2.11 4.75
N TRP A 271 7.01 -3.37 5.15
CA TRP A 271 7.83 -3.72 6.33
C TRP A 271 9.34 -3.61 6.10
N ASP A 272 9.79 -3.64 4.83
CA ASP A 272 11.18 -3.41 4.44
C ASP A 272 11.50 -1.94 4.13
N PHE A 273 10.58 -1.01 4.46
CA PHE A 273 10.83 0.43 4.35
C PHE A 273 12.05 0.83 5.20
N LYS A 274 13.01 1.54 4.62
CA LYS A 274 14.26 1.92 5.28
C LYS A 274 14.30 3.39 5.69
N VAL A 275 14.10 4.28 4.74
CA VAL A 275 14.21 5.71 4.93
C VAL A 275 13.36 6.46 3.93
N SER A 276 12.84 7.64 4.32
CA SER A 276 12.16 8.53 3.38
C SER A 276 13.16 9.10 2.36
N PRO A 277 12.89 9.02 1.05
CA PRO A 277 13.79 9.58 0.03
C PRO A 277 13.98 11.09 0.17
N LEU A 278 13.01 11.81 0.75
CA LEU A 278 13.14 13.25 1.02
C LEU A 278 13.95 13.58 2.28
N VAL A 279 14.24 12.61 3.15
CA VAL A 279 15.04 12.82 4.35
C VAL A 279 16.51 12.51 4.10
N ASN A 280 16.79 11.45 3.38
CA ASN A 280 18.15 11.04 3.04
C ASN A 280 18.15 10.27 1.72
N PHE A 281 18.29 11.01 0.62
CA PHE A 281 18.28 10.43 -0.72
C PHE A 281 19.52 9.56 -1.00
N GLU A 282 20.70 9.92 -0.48
CA GLU A 282 21.92 9.12 -0.64
C GLU A 282 21.75 7.73 -0.01
N ARG A 283 21.29 7.68 1.25
CA ARG A 283 21.03 6.41 1.95
C ARG A 283 19.89 5.62 1.31
N TYR A 284 18.89 6.32 0.77
CA TYR A 284 17.82 5.72 -0.02
C TYR A 284 18.39 5.01 -1.26
N ILE A 285 19.28 5.64 -2.01
CA ILE A 285 19.94 5.04 -3.19
C ILE A 285 20.95 3.93 -2.79
N GLU A 286 21.67 4.09 -1.68
CA GLU A 286 22.55 3.03 -1.18
C GLU A 286 21.78 1.76 -0.87
N SER A 287 20.61 1.87 -0.25
CA SER A 287 19.75 0.71 0.03
C SER A 287 19.28 0.01 -1.26
N TYR A 288 19.25 0.72 -2.40
CA TYR A 288 18.97 0.18 -3.72
C TYR A 288 20.15 -0.61 -4.31
N ASN A 289 21.36 -0.12 -4.11
CA ASN A 289 22.55 -0.60 -4.82
C ASN A 289 23.34 -1.70 -4.07
N ILE A 290 22.91 -2.14 -2.90
CA ILE A 290 23.61 -3.18 -2.10
C ILE A 290 23.86 -4.48 -2.89
N GLU A 291 23.12 -4.73 -3.98
CA GLU A 291 23.24 -5.94 -4.80
C GLU A 291 24.05 -5.72 -6.12
N ASP A 292 24.47 -4.48 -6.45
CA ASP A 292 25.16 -4.16 -7.71
C ASP A 292 26.52 -3.51 -7.50
N GLU A 293 27.59 -4.29 -7.54
CA GLU A 293 28.96 -3.77 -7.62
C GLU A 293 29.28 -3.02 -8.94
N GLU A 294 28.49 -3.21 -10.01
CA GLU A 294 28.73 -2.66 -11.35
C GLU A 294 28.26 -1.20 -11.56
N ASN A 295 27.41 -0.63 -10.70
CA ASN A 295 26.85 0.72 -10.88
C ASN A 295 27.63 1.84 -10.16
N SER A 296 28.97 1.73 -10.07
CA SER A 296 29.81 2.74 -9.41
C SER A 296 29.82 4.12 -10.11
N GLU A 297 29.44 4.20 -11.38
CA GLU A 297 29.38 5.48 -12.12
C GLU A 297 28.17 6.36 -11.72
N ASN A 298 27.04 5.77 -11.37
CA ASN A 298 25.86 6.50 -10.88
C ASN A 298 26.07 7.07 -9.47
N ARG A 299 26.97 6.51 -8.66
CA ARG A 299 27.32 7.01 -7.34
C ARG A 299 27.99 8.40 -7.36
N LYS A 300 28.71 8.75 -8.42
CA LYS A 300 29.44 10.04 -8.53
C LYS A 300 28.55 11.23 -8.86
N VAL A 301 27.38 11.02 -9.47
CA VAL A 301 26.47 12.10 -9.85
C VAL A 301 25.56 12.52 -8.68
N LEU A 302 25.37 11.66 -7.69
CA LEU A 302 24.43 11.84 -6.57
C LEU A 302 25.07 12.35 -5.28
N SER A 303 26.38 12.60 -5.25
CA SER A 303 27.12 13.01 -4.03
C SER A 303 27.15 14.53 -3.77
N THR A 304 26.19 15.28 -4.28
CA THR A 304 25.98 16.68 -3.89
C THR A 304 25.19 16.70 -2.58
N SER A 305 25.75 17.31 -1.54
CA SER A 305 25.04 17.48 -0.26
C SER A 305 23.71 18.20 -0.49
N ILE A 306 22.60 17.46 -0.39
CA ILE A 306 21.24 17.99 -0.54
C ILE A 306 20.98 18.99 0.59
N LYS A 307 20.63 20.20 0.26
CA LYS A 307 20.41 21.28 1.23
C LYS A 307 18.94 21.62 1.44
N THR A 308 18.10 21.31 0.46
CA THR A 308 16.66 21.65 0.50
C THR A 308 15.77 20.45 0.15
N ILE A 309 14.53 20.53 0.62
CA ILE A 309 13.51 19.52 0.25
C ILE A 309 13.19 19.55 -1.24
N GLU A 310 13.31 20.70 -1.89
CA GLU A 310 13.10 20.85 -3.33
C GLU A 310 14.16 20.08 -4.12
N GLU A 311 15.43 20.18 -3.74
CA GLU A 311 16.52 19.39 -4.34
C GLU A 311 16.28 17.88 -4.14
N ALA A 312 15.94 17.44 -2.92
CA ALA A 312 15.62 16.05 -2.62
C ALA A 312 14.44 15.54 -3.45
N TYR A 313 13.39 16.33 -3.57
CA TYR A 313 12.24 16.02 -4.39
C TYR A 313 12.60 15.89 -5.86
N GLY A 314 13.40 16.82 -6.40
CA GLY A 314 13.84 16.79 -7.79
C GLY A 314 14.60 15.49 -8.12
N GLN A 315 15.56 15.11 -7.29
CA GLN A 315 16.33 13.89 -7.47
C GLN A 315 15.46 12.63 -7.32
N TYR A 316 14.57 12.59 -6.34
CA TYR A 316 13.64 11.47 -6.15
C TYR A 316 12.67 11.34 -7.34
N LYS A 317 12.11 12.45 -7.84
CA LYS A 317 11.24 12.47 -9.03
C LYS A 317 11.97 11.94 -10.25
N GLU A 318 13.18 12.41 -10.51
CA GLU A 318 13.98 11.98 -11.65
C GLU A 318 14.30 10.47 -11.56
N PHE A 319 14.78 10.01 -10.42
CA PHE A 319 15.08 8.60 -10.20
C PHE A 319 13.84 7.72 -10.42
N THR A 320 12.71 8.06 -9.78
CA THR A 320 11.46 7.30 -9.88
C THR A 320 10.96 7.24 -11.31
N ASN A 321 11.00 8.35 -12.03
CA ASN A 321 10.56 8.40 -13.42
C ASN A 321 11.48 7.61 -14.36
N ASN A 322 12.78 7.58 -14.09
CA ASN A 322 13.72 6.72 -14.82
C ASN A 322 13.45 5.23 -14.56
N GLN A 323 13.15 4.84 -13.32
CA GLN A 323 12.73 3.45 -13.00
C GLN A 323 11.44 3.07 -13.72
N PHE A 324 10.46 3.98 -13.79
CA PHE A 324 9.22 3.77 -14.54
C PHE A 324 9.48 3.50 -16.02
N LEU A 325 10.32 4.30 -16.66
CA LEU A 325 10.70 4.11 -18.07
C LEU A 325 11.46 2.79 -18.26
N LYS A 326 12.41 2.48 -17.37
CA LYS A 326 13.18 1.24 -17.44
C LYS A 326 12.29 -0.01 -17.30
N LEU A 327 11.33 0.00 -16.36
CA LEU A 327 10.38 -1.10 -16.23
C LEU A 327 9.54 -1.26 -17.50
N LYS A 328 9.06 -0.15 -18.08
CA LYS A 328 8.31 -0.16 -19.34
C LYS A 328 9.13 -0.77 -20.48
N GLU A 329 10.37 -0.35 -20.65
CA GLU A 329 11.29 -0.91 -21.66
C GLU A 329 11.50 -2.42 -21.47
N ASN A 330 11.69 -2.86 -20.24
CA ASN A 330 11.84 -4.27 -19.90
C ASN A 330 10.57 -5.08 -20.24
N GLU A 331 9.39 -4.56 -19.90
CA GLU A 331 8.11 -5.21 -20.24
C GLU A 331 7.87 -5.25 -21.76
N GLU A 332 8.22 -4.20 -22.49
CA GLU A 332 8.15 -4.15 -23.95
C GLU A 332 9.13 -5.13 -24.60
N GLU A 333 10.34 -5.28 -24.06
CA GLU A 333 11.31 -6.26 -24.55
C GLU A 333 10.84 -7.70 -24.29
N LEU A 334 10.28 -8.00 -23.09
CA LEU A 334 9.67 -9.30 -22.82
C LEU A 334 8.51 -9.59 -23.77
N ASN A 335 7.65 -8.60 -24.03
CA ASN A 335 6.57 -8.74 -25.01
C ASN A 335 7.13 -9.07 -26.40
N ARG A 336 8.17 -8.37 -26.87
CA ARG A 336 8.80 -8.61 -28.18
C ARG A 336 9.34 -10.03 -28.27
N ILE A 337 10.10 -10.46 -27.26
CA ILE A 337 10.67 -11.80 -27.19
C ILE A 337 9.58 -12.87 -27.27
N PHE A 338 8.54 -12.76 -26.45
CA PHE A 338 7.52 -13.81 -26.40
C PHE A 338 6.52 -13.75 -27.55
N ILE A 339 6.23 -12.58 -28.11
CA ILE A 339 5.45 -12.46 -29.36
C ILE A 339 6.16 -13.18 -30.50
N ASP A 340 7.50 -13.05 -30.57
CA ASP A 340 8.29 -13.77 -31.58
C ASP A 340 8.33 -15.28 -31.35
N ILE A 341 8.51 -15.73 -30.09
CA ILE A 341 8.52 -17.16 -29.73
C ILE A 341 7.18 -17.84 -30.05
N TYR A 342 6.06 -17.16 -29.80
CA TYR A 342 4.70 -17.66 -30.05
C TYR A 342 4.20 -17.36 -31.46
N GLY A 343 4.97 -16.65 -32.31
CA GLY A 343 4.58 -16.32 -33.68
C GLY A 343 3.30 -15.48 -33.78
N LEU A 344 3.05 -14.59 -32.81
CA LEU A 344 1.80 -13.81 -32.68
C LEU A 344 1.99 -12.32 -33.07
N GLN A 345 2.91 -12.02 -33.99
CA GLN A 345 3.20 -10.65 -34.45
C GLN A 345 2.01 -10.00 -35.18
N ASP A 346 1.14 -10.81 -35.80
CA ASP A 346 -0.07 -10.32 -36.48
C ASP A 346 -1.21 -9.96 -35.51
N GLU A 347 -1.18 -10.48 -34.27
CA GLU A 347 -2.22 -10.29 -33.25
C GLU A 347 -1.85 -9.31 -32.16
N LEU A 348 -0.56 -9.22 -31.80
CA LEU A 348 -0.06 -8.49 -30.64
C LEU A 348 1.07 -7.54 -31.03
N THR A 349 1.13 -6.40 -30.32
CA THR A 349 2.28 -5.47 -30.38
C THR A 349 3.01 -5.47 -29.05
N SER A 350 4.32 -5.19 -29.10
CA SER A 350 5.16 -5.16 -27.89
C SER A 350 4.88 -3.98 -26.98
N ASP A 351 4.27 -2.89 -27.47
CA ASP A 351 4.08 -1.64 -26.73
C ASP A 351 3.33 -1.84 -25.42
N VAL A 352 3.77 -1.18 -24.35
CA VAL A 352 3.11 -1.18 -23.05
C VAL A 352 2.55 0.20 -22.76
N SER A 353 1.26 0.28 -22.44
CA SER A 353 0.64 1.54 -22.06
C SER A 353 1.12 1.98 -20.68
N ASP A 354 1.39 3.28 -20.50
CA ASP A 354 1.75 3.85 -19.20
C ASP A 354 0.72 3.55 -18.10
N LYS A 355 -0.56 3.33 -18.46
CA LYS A 355 -1.62 2.90 -17.52
C LYS A 355 -1.39 1.53 -16.92
N ASP A 356 -0.59 0.69 -17.57
CA ASP A 356 -0.40 -0.70 -17.18
C ASP A 356 0.84 -0.91 -16.32
N ILE A 357 1.75 0.05 -16.27
CA ILE A 357 2.93 0.02 -15.41
C ILE A 357 2.50 0.16 -13.94
N THR A 358 3.01 -0.71 -13.09
CA THR A 358 2.54 -0.85 -11.70
C THR A 358 3.55 -0.37 -10.65
N ILE A 359 4.33 0.65 -10.99
CA ILE A 359 5.21 1.39 -10.08
C ILE A 359 4.93 2.89 -10.17
N ALA A 360 5.48 3.66 -9.24
CA ALA A 360 5.26 5.10 -9.15
C ALA A 360 5.79 5.84 -10.39
N LYS A 361 5.03 6.86 -10.83
CA LYS A 361 5.48 7.94 -11.72
C LYS A 361 5.08 9.27 -11.10
N ILE A 362 6.01 10.21 -10.99
CA ILE A 362 5.82 11.46 -10.25
C ILE A 362 5.64 12.63 -11.24
N PHE A 363 4.58 13.41 -11.01
CA PHE A 363 4.28 14.68 -11.67
C PHE A 363 4.29 15.82 -10.67
N ASP A 364 4.51 17.06 -11.12
CA ASP A 364 4.42 18.21 -10.21
C ASP A 364 2.97 18.55 -9.89
N THR A 365 2.08 18.48 -10.88
CA THR A 365 0.67 18.80 -10.73
C THR A 365 -0.23 17.78 -11.44
N ASP A 366 -1.52 17.76 -11.08
CA ASP A 366 -2.51 16.91 -11.76
C ASP A 366 -2.71 17.30 -13.24
N ASP A 367 -2.46 18.55 -13.61
CA ASP A 367 -2.61 19.03 -14.99
C ASP A 367 -1.56 18.45 -15.96
N GLU A 368 -0.42 18.00 -15.44
CA GLU A 368 0.62 17.31 -16.22
C GLU A 368 0.25 15.86 -16.56
N ILE A 369 -0.75 15.29 -15.89
CA ILE A 369 -1.18 13.91 -16.08
C ILE A 369 -1.98 13.79 -17.37
N ASN A 370 -1.32 13.34 -18.45
CA ASN A 370 -1.93 13.19 -19.75
C ASN A 370 -2.88 11.99 -19.84
N HIS A 371 -3.63 11.87 -20.97
CA HIS A 371 -4.63 10.83 -21.16
C HIS A 371 -4.05 9.40 -21.22
N GLU A 372 -2.76 9.24 -21.57
CA GLU A 372 -2.09 7.94 -21.71
C GLU A 372 -1.86 7.26 -20.37
N ILE A 373 -1.66 8.05 -19.30
CA ILE A 373 -1.43 7.53 -17.95
C ILE A 373 -2.60 7.80 -16.99
N LYS A 374 -3.55 8.63 -17.39
CA LYS A 374 -4.71 8.98 -16.56
C LYS A 374 -5.49 7.74 -16.11
N GLY A 375 -5.68 7.61 -14.81
CA GLY A 375 -6.33 6.46 -14.18
C GLY A 375 -5.37 5.35 -13.73
N ASN A 376 -4.05 5.52 -13.92
CA ASN A 376 -3.05 4.68 -13.27
C ASN A 376 -3.01 5.00 -11.76
N SER A 377 -3.22 3.99 -10.92
CA SER A 377 -3.28 4.13 -9.45
C SER A 377 -1.91 4.36 -8.79
N TYR A 378 -0.82 4.24 -9.54
CA TYR A 378 0.55 4.44 -9.07
C TYR A 378 1.11 5.83 -9.40
N VAL A 379 0.33 6.67 -10.04
CA VAL A 379 0.71 8.06 -10.29
C VAL A 379 0.70 8.84 -8.99
N LEU A 380 1.78 9.58 -8.75
CA LEU A 380 1.95 10.48 -7.62
C LEU A 380 2.14 11.91 -8.12
N THR A 381 1.64 12.87 -7.34
CA THR A 381 1.95 14.30 -7.52
C THR A 381 2.92 14.78 -6.44
N LYS A 382 3.49 15.98 -6.62
CA LYS A 382 4.30 16.65 -5.60
C LYS A 382 3.57 16.68 -4.25
N GLU A 383 2.28 16.98 -4.26
CA GLU A 383 1.43 16.93 -3.05
C GLU A 383 1.47 15.57 -2.36
N ASN A 384 1.34 14.46 -3.12
CA ASN A 384 1.39 13.11 -2.56
C ASN A 384 2.75 12.80 -1.92
N VAL A 385 3.85 13.21 -2.56
CA VAL A 385 5.21 13.00 -2.06
C VAL A 385 5.45 13.82 -0.78
N VAL A 386 5.03 15.08 -0.75
CA VAL A 386 5.09 15.92 0.46
C VAL A 386 4.24 15.34 1.60
N LYS A 387 3.05 14.83 1.31
CA LYS A 387 2.21 14.14 2.30
C LYS A 387 2.86 12.87 2.86
N GLN A 388 3.65 12.15 2.07
CA GLN A 388 4.45 11.01 2.55
C GLN A 388 5.55 11.47 3.50
N PHE A 389 6.25 12.56 3.17
CA PHE A 389 7.26 13.16 4.03
C PHE A 389 6.66 13.61 5.37
N ILE A 390 5.50 14.28 5.37
CA ILE A 390 4.82 14.69 6.60
C ILE A 390 4.43 13.47 7.44
N SER A 391 3.95 12.39 6.83
CA SER A 391 3.60 11.17 7.54
C SER A 391 4.83 10.51 8.19
N TYR A 392 5.97 10.47 7.49
CA TYR A 392 7.23 10.00 8.05
C TYR A 392 7.69 10.88 9.23
N ALA A 393 7.56 12.21 9.10
CA ALA A 393 7.87 13.15 10.19
C ALA A 393 7.03 12.87 11.44
N VAL A 394 5.71 12.62 11.27
CA VAL A 394 4.84 12.22 12.38
C VAL A 394 5.30 10.88 12.98
N GLY A 395 5.75 9.95 12.16
CA GLY A 395 6.38 8.71 12.63
C GLY A 395 7.61 8.96 13.50
N CYS A 396 8.48 9.90 13.13
CA CYS A 396 9.61 10.32 13.94
C CYS A 396 9.18 11.02 15.24
N MET A 397 8.13 11.85 15.18
CA MET A 397 7.60 12.53 16.38
C MET A 397 7.12 11.53 17.45
N PHE A 398 6.59 10.38 17.05
CA PHE A 398 6.14 9.32 17.96
C PHE A 398 7.17 8.22 18.23
N GLY A 399 8.34 8.28 17.57
CA GLY A 399 9.40 7.30 17.71
C GLY A 399 9.14 5.99 16.94
N ARG A 400 8.20 5.97 16.00
CA ARG A 400 8.07 4.86 15.06
C ARG A 400 9.31 4.73 14.20
N TYR A 401 9.87 5.86 13.77
CA TYR A 401 11.11 6.00 13.00
C TYR A 401 12.11 6.87 13.75
N SER A 402 13.37 6.75 13.34
CA SER A 402 14.49 7.58 13.82
C SER A 402 15.24 8.14 12.61
N LEU A 403 15.83 9.33 12.75
CA LEU A 403 16.71 9.88 11.72
C LEU A 403 18.09 9.17 11.68
N TYR A 404 18.37 8.27 12.63
CA TYR A 404 19.67 7.60 12.79
C TYR A 404 19.63 6.09 12.62
N GLU A 405 18.45 5.50 12.73
CA GLU A 405 18.22 4.09 12.56
C GLU A 405 17.43 3.84 11.27
N GLU A 406 17.71 2.75 10.57
CA GLU A 406 16.95 2.38 9.38
C GLU A 406 15.64 1.68 9.73
N GLY A 407 14.62 2.02 8.96
CA GLY A 407 13.35 1.32 9.00
C GLY A 407 12.56 1.57 10.28
N LEU A 408 11.79 0.58 10.65
CA LEU A 408 10.94 0.60 11.83
C LEU A 408 11.79 0.48 13.11
N VAL A 409 11.70 1.48 13.99
CA VAL A 409 12.44 1.51 15.25
C VAL A 409 11.60 1.02 16.42
N PHE A 410 10.34 1.42 16.46
CA PHE A 410 9.41 1.03 17.52
C PHE A 410 8.00 0.75 17.01
N ALA A 411 7.50 -0.44 17.33
CA ALA A 411 6.12 -0.84 17.17
C ALA A 411 5.72 -1.83 18.28
N GLY A 412 5.61 -1.34 19.51
CA GLY A 412 5.28 -2.12 20.70
C GLY A 412 6.49 -2.68 21.45
N GLY A 413 6.26 -3.14 22.67
CA GLY A 413 7.32 -3.59 23.59
C GLY A 413 7.95 -2.44 24.35
N GLU A 414 9.22 -2.61 24.75
CA GLU A 414 9.97 -1.61 25.52
C GLU A 414 10.47 -0.48 24.61
N PHE A 415 10.20 0.76 25.01
CA PHE A 415 10.59 1.96 24.26
C PHE A 415 12.00 2.40 24.66
N ASP A 416 12.98 2.18 23.75
CA ASP A 416 14.37 2.53 23.98
C ASP A 416 14.68 3.96 23.48
N LYS A 417 14.81 4.91 24.41
CA LYS A 417 15.12 6.32 24.12
C LYS A 417 16.51 6.53 23.50
N ASN A 418 17.46 5.60 23.66
CA ASN A 418 18.82 5.73 23.15
C ASN A 418 18.92 5.64 21.62
N LYS A 419 17.88 5.17 20.97
CA LYS A 419 17.78 5.12 19.50
C LYS A 419 17.47 6.46 18.84
N TYR A 420 17.30 7.53 19.62
CA TYR A 420 16.93 8.86 19.15
C TYR A 420 17.91 9.89 19.72
N SER A 421 18.60 10.68 18.88
CA SER A 421 19.65 11.59 19.34
C SER A 421 19.37 13.06 19.07
N LYS A 422 19.13 13.48 17.81
CA LYS A 422 18.92 14.91 17.49
C LYS A 422 17.45 15.31 17.45
N PHE A 423 16.59 14.38 17.04
CA PHE A 423 15.15 14.57 17.05
C PHE A 423 14.56 13.56 18.04
N ILE A 424 14.17 14.05 19.20
CA ILE A 424 13.67 13.21 20.30
C ILE A 424 12.16 13.07 20.13
N PRO A 425 11.62 11.84 20.15
CA PRO A 425 10.19 11.61 20.10
C PRO A 425 9.45 12.25 21.27
N ASP A 426 8.19 12.55 21.06
CA ASP A 426 7.28 13.04 22.11
C ASP A 426 7.32 12.13 23.35
N GLU A 427 7.37 12.73 24.54
CA GLU A 427 7.63 11.97 25.76
C GLU A 427 6.40 11.19 26.23
N ASP A 428 5.23 11.80 26.19
CA ASP A 428 3.99 11.26 26.76
C ASP A 428 3.04 10.62 25.75
N ASN A 429 3.47 10.56 24.48
CA ASN A 429 2.70 9.98 23.39
C ASN A 429 1.44 10.78 23.02
N CYS A 430 1.44 12.10 23.21
CA CYS A 430 0.30 12.94 22.90
C CYS A 430 0.73 14.24 22.23
N ILE A 431 0.42 14.43 20.97
CA ILE A 431 0.74 15.64 20.21
C ILE A 431 -0.55 16.40 19.86
N PRO A 432 -0.77 17.59 20.43
CA PRO A 432 -1.98 18.37 20.15
C PRO A 432 -1.98 18.94 18.75
N ILE A 433 -3.16 19.00 18.15
CA ILE A 433 -3.46 19.67 16.87
C ILE A 433 -4.44 20.78 17.14
N THR A 434 -3.95 22.00 17.28
CA THR A 434 -4.76 23.17 17.62
C THR A 434 -4.76 24.21 16.51
N ASP A 435 -5.73 25.12 16.53
CA ASP A 435 -5.84 26.20 15.53
C ASP A 435 -4.92 27.39 15.80
N SER A 436 -4.14 27.32 16.88
CA SER A 436 -3.06 28.24 17.26
C SER A 436 -2.04 27.50 18.13
N GLU A 437 -0.87 28.08 18.34
CA GLU A 437 0.18 27.53 19.22
C GLU A 437 -0.19 27.74 20.69
N TYR A 438 -0.96 26.82 21.25
CA TYR A 438 -1.30 26.82 22.68
C TYR A 438 -0.33 25.97 23.52
N PHE A 439 0.40 25.07 22.87
CA PHE A 439 1.33 24.11 23.49
C PHE A 439 2.70 24.18 22.84
N SER A 440 3.74 23.96 23.59
CA SER A 440 5.12 23.93 23.08
C SER A 440 5.42 22.72 22.20
N ASP A 441 4.64 21.64 22.35
CA ASP A 441 4.67 20.39 21.60
C ASP A 441 3.56 20.28 20.55
N ASP A 442 2.95 21.43 20.16
CA ASP A 442 1.98 21.48 19.05
C ASP A 442 2.55 20.85 17.79
N ILE A 443 1.69 20.14 17.03
CA ILE A 443 2.11 19.36 15.86
C ILE A 443 2.90 20.18 14.84
N VAL A 444 2.55 21.45 14.64
CA VAL A 444 3.26 22.33 13.69
C VAL A 444 4.62 22.72 14.23
N THR A 445 4.73 23.04 15.52
CA THR A 445 6.00 23.32 16.20
C THR A 445 6.93 22.12 16.07
N ARG A 446 6.45 20.92 16.36
CA ARG A 446 7.22 19.67 16.21
C ARG A 446 7.60 19.40 14.76
N PHE A 447 6.72 19.69 13.80
CA PHE A 447 7.02 19.53 12.37
C PHE A 447 8.10 20.53 11.89
N VAL A 448 8.04 21.78 12.32
CA VAL A 448 9.07 22.79 12.02
C VAL A 448 10.42 22.37 12.60
N GLU A 449 10.44 21.87 13.85
CA GLU A 449 11.65 21.32 14.47
C GLU A 449 12.21 20.12 13.68
N PHE A 450 11.35 19.23 13.19
CA PHE A 450 11.76 18.11 12.34
C PHE A 450 12.41 18.60 11.04
N VAL A 451 11.78 19.52 10.32
CA VAL A 451 12.32 20.09 9.07
C VAL A 451 13.68 20.77 9.32
N LYS A 452 13.78 21.55 10.40
CA LYS A 452 15.02 22.20 10.85
C LYS A 452 16.11 21.17 11.16
N THR A 453 15.76 20.05 11.80
CA THR A 453 16.72 18.99 12.15
C THR A 453 17.25 18.28 10.92
N VAL A 454 16.40 18.07 9.90
CA VAL A 454 16.79 17.37 8.66
C VAL A 454 17.63 18.27 7.75
N TYR A 455 17.21 19.52 7.52
CA TYR A 455 17.78 20.39 6.49
C TYR A 455 18.59 21.58 7.03
N GLY A 456 18.57 21.83 8.34
CA GLY A 456 19.21 22.97 8.98
C GLY A 456 18.30 24.19 9.09
N GLU A 457 18.79 25.19 9.85
CA GLU A 457 18.04 26.43 10.09
C GLU A 457 18.10 27.38 8.89
N GLU A 458 19.21 27.36 8.15
CA GLU A 458 19.47 28.31 7.06
C GLU A 458 18.47 28.20 5.91
N THR A 459 17.96 26.97 5.65
CA THR A 459 17.01 26.70 4.55
C THR A 459 15.58 26.49 5.05
N LEU A 460 15.30 26.68 6.34
CA LEU A 460 14.02 26.36 6.97
C LEU A 460 12.84 27.06 6.27
N GLU A 461 12.93 28.38 6.06
CA GLU A 461 11.84 29.15 5.45
C GLU A 461 11.57 28.71 4.00
N GLU A 462 12.62 28.43 3.23
CA GLU A 462 12.51 27.89 1.87
C GLU A 462 11.83 26.53 1.86
N ASN A 463 12.21 25.62 2.76
CA ASN A 463 11.63 24.29 2.89
C ASN A 463 10.16 24.35 3.32
N LEU A 464 9.80 25.19 4.29
CA LEU A 464 8.39 25.37 4.69
C LEU A 464 7.54 25.96 3.57
N LYS A 465 8.10 26.87 2.77
CA LYS A 465 7.43 27.44 1.59
C LYS A 465 7.18 26.37 0.54
N PHE A 466 8.17 25.54 0.20
CA PHE A 466 8.00 24.42 -0.74
C PHE A 466 6.89 23.47 -0.28
N ILE A 467 6.90 23.06 1.00
CA ILE A 467 5.89 22.18 1.59
C ILE A 467 4.50 22.79 1.50
N SER A 468 4.35 24.05 1.90
CA SER A 468 3.06 24.73 1.88
C SER A 468 2.48 24.90 0.47
N GLN A 469 3.32 25.24 -0.51
CA GLN A 469 2.93 25.35 -1.91
C GLN A 469 2.52 23.99 -2.52
N ALA A 470 3.11 22.90 -2.08
CA ALA A 470 2.68 21.57 -2.48
C ALA A 470 1.32 21.17 -1.89
N LEU A 471 0.99 21.64 -0.68
CA LEU A 471 -0.26 21.33 0.01
C LEU A 471 -1.43 22.20 -0.43
N SER A 472 -1.19 23.45 -0.86
CA SER A 472 -2.26 24.40 -1.16
C SER A 472 -1.79 25.54 -2.07
N ASN A 473 -2.68 25.99 -2.96
CA ASN A 473 -2.48 27.17 -3.78
C ASN A 473 -2.83 28.49 -3.07
N LYS A 474 -3.15 28.46 -1.76
CA LYS A 474 -3.43 29.65 -0.97
C LYS A 474 -2.15 30.46 -0.74
N ASN A 475 -2.30 31.77 -0.64
CA ASN A 475 -1.19 32.70 -0.37
C ASN A 475 -1.11 33.06 1.13
N ASP A 476 -1.40 32.11 2.02
CA ASP A 476 -1.28 32.27 3.46
C ASP A 476 0.17 31.95 3.92
N ALA A 477 0.50 32.27 5.16
CA ALA A 477 1.82 31.94 5.70
C ALA A 477 2.05 30.41 5.68
N PRO A 478 3.27 29.93 5.36
CA PRO A 478 3.55 28.50 5.26
C PRO A 478 3.11 27.68 6.48
N LYS A 479 3.35 28.17 7.70
CA LYS A 479 2.93 27.49 8.94
C LYS A 479 1.41 27.39 9.08
N ASP A 480 0.66 28.37 8.59
CA ASP A 480 -0.80 28.36 8.66
C ASP A 480 -1.40 27.33 7.69
N ILE A 481 -0.83 27.19 6.49
CA ILE A 481 -1.21 26.17 5.51
C ILE A 481 -0.93 24.77 6.06
N ILE A 482 0.24 24.56 6.66
CA ILE A 482 0.64 23.29 7.28
C ILE A 482 -0.31 22.98 8.44
N ARG A 483 -0.67 23.96 9.27
CA ARG A 483 -1.64 23.81 10.35
C ARG A 483 -3.03 23.44 9.83
N GLU A 484 -3.48 24.07 8.78
CA GLU A 484 -4.76 23.74 8.15
C GLU A 484 -4.77 22.30 7.63
N TYR A 485 -3.67 21.83 7.05
CA TYR A 485 -3.53 20.45 6.59
C TYR A 485 -3.64 19.44 7.76
N PHE A 486 -2.94 19.67 8.87
CA PHE A 486 -3.05 18.81 10.05
C PHE A 486 -4.45 18.79 10.65
N LEU A 487 -5.10 19.95 10.73
CA LEU A 487 -6.45 20.08 11.29
C LEU A 487 -7.54 19.39 10.46
N LYS A 488 -7.41 19.39 9.13
CA LYS A 488 -8.52 19.05 8.23
C LYS A 488 -8.28 17.79 7.38
N SER A 489 -7.04 17.49 7.01
CA SER A 489 -6.73 16.54 5.93
C SER A 489 -5.81 15.39 6.36
N PHE A 490 -4.87 15.63 7.24
CA PHE A 490 -3.85 14.65 7.63
C PHE A 490 -4.44 13.31 8.08
N TYR A 491 -5.48 13.35 8.93
CA TYR A 491 -6.07 12.11 9.45
C TYR A 491 -6.79 11.30 8.37
N ASP A 492 -7.48 11.95 7.44
CA ASP A 492 -8.10 11.28 6.30
C ASP A 492 -7.05 10.64 5.36
N ASP A 493 -5.92 11.33 5.13
CA ASP A 493 -4.79 10.78 4.37
C ASP A 493 -4.12 9.60 5.11
N HIS A 494 -4.01 9.67 6.43
CA HIS A 494 -3.54 8.56 7.27
C HIS A 494 -4.48 7.35 7.17
N LEU A 495 -5.80 7.55 7.24
CA LEU A 495 -6.79 6.48 7.09
C LEU A 495 -6.71 5.79 5.71
N LYS A 496 -6.52 6.57 4.64
CA LYS A 496 -6.33 6.02 3.28
C LYS A 496 -5.07 5.20 3.19
N ARG A 497 -3.93 5.75 3.64
CA ARG A 497 -2.61 5.11 3.60
C ARG A 497 -2.59 3.78 4.36
N TYR A 498 -3.16 3.75 5.54
CA TYR A 498 -3.23 2.57 6.39
C TYR A 498 -4.52 1.74 6.21
N LYS A 499 -5.17 1.87 5.05
CA LYS A 499 -6.31 1.01 4.64
C LYS A 499 -7.41 0.93 5.71
N LYS A 500 -7.76 2.06 6.31
CA LYS A 500 -8.71 2.18 7.43
C LYS A 500 -8.32 1.35 8.67
N ARG A 501 -7.02 1.23 8.90
CA ARG A 501 -6.40 0.65 10.09
C ARG A 501 -5.39 1.65 10.67
N PRO A 502 -5.87 2.81 11.21
CA PRO A 502 -4.97 3.86 11.66
C PRO A 502 -4.10 3.38 12.81
N ILE A 503 -2.80 3.64 12.71
CA ILE A 503 -1.85 3.42 13.79
C ILE A 503 -1.65 4.68 14.66
N TYR A 504 -1.89 5.86 14.10
CA TYR A 504 -2.05 7.09 14.87
C TYR A 504 -3.54 7.33 15.10
N TRP A 505 -3.94 7.46 16.36
CA TRP A 505 -5.32 7.69 16.73
C TRP A 505 -5.54 9.15 17.05
N LEU A 506 -6.60 9.72 16.50
CA LEU A 506 -6.97 11.11 16.71
C LEU A 506 -8.04 11.20 17.77
N TYR A 507 -7.72 11.78 18.94
CA TYR A 507 -8.74 12.32 19.82
C TYR A 507 -9.37 13.53 19.16
N ASP A 508 -10.69 13.59 19.04
CA ASP A 508 -11.40 14.60 18.26
C ASP A 508 -12.71 15.03 18.98
N ALA A 509 -12.70 16.25 19.50
CA ALA A 509 -13.87 16.80 20.19
C ALA A 509 -15.03 17.08 19.24
N GLY A 510 -14.76 17.37 17.95
CA GLY A 510 -15.81 17.57 16.96
C GLY A 510 -15.53 18.62 15.90
N LYS A 511 -16.62 19.11 15.28
CA LYS A 511 -16.58 19.96 14.08
C LYS A 511 -16.09 21.39 14.29
N LYS A 512 -16.06 21.87 15.55
CA LYS A 512 -15.58 23.23 15.87
C LYS A 512 -14.07 23.29 16.05
N ASN A 513 -13.40 22.12 15.97
CA ASN A 513 -11.98 21.98 16.27
C ASN A 513 -11.63 22.51 17.67
N GLY A 514 -12.51 22.25 18.64
CA GLY A 514 -12.29 22.66 20.03
C GLY A 514 -11.06 21.98 20.62
N PHE A 515 -10.90 20.68 20.36
CA PHE A 515 -9.72 19.92 20.77
C PHE A 515 -9.45 18.79 19.79
N LYS A 516 -8.19 18.64 19.41
CA LYS A 516 -7.66 17.47 18.70
C LYS A 516 -6.26 17.13 19.21
N ALA A 517 -5.96 15.83 19.32
CA ALA A 517 -4.61 15.35 19.61
C ALA A 517 -4.37 13.99 18.96
N LEU A 518 -3.16 13.76 18.46
CA LEU A 518 -2.73 12.46 17.97
C LEU A 518 -2.02 11.68 19.07
N ILE A 519 -2.20 10.37 19.05
CA ILE A 519 -1.40 9.41 19.81
C ILE A 519 -0.93 8.29 18.88
N TYR A 520 0.16 7.61 19.22
CA TYR A 520 0.61 6.40 18.55
C TYR A 520 0.10 5.17 19.31
N MET A 521 -0.72 4.35 18.65
CA MET A 521 -1.39 3.18 19.22
C MET A 521 -0.40 2.23 19.92
N HIS A 522 0.78 2.00 19.36
CA HIS A 522 1.79 1.10 19.90
C HIS A 522 2.42 1.59 21.22
N ARG A 523 2.23 2.86 21.57
CA ARG A 523 2.62 3.46 22.85
C ARG A 523 1.43 3.67 23.79
N TYR A 524 0.22 3.26 23.39
CA TYR A 524 -0.98 3.39 24.23
C TYR A 524 -0.85 2.54 25.51
N ASN A 525 -1.29 3.09 26.62
CA ASN A 525 -1.44 2.41 27.89
C ASN A 525 -2.72 2.86 28.60
N GLU A 526 -3.07 2.21 29.70
CA GLU A 526 -4.29 2.44 30.46
C GLU A 526 -4.47 3.88 30.95
N GLN A 527 -3.38 4.65 31.06
CA GLN A 527 -3.39 6.05 31.50
C GLN A 527 -3.48 7.04 30.35
N THR A 528 -3.37 6.60 29.09
CA THR A 528 -3.27 7.49 27.91
C THR A 528 -4.46 8.45 27.83
N THR A 529 -5.70 7.95 27.93
CA THR A 529 -6.90 8.80 27.89
C THR A 529 -6.94 9.83 29.02
N ALA A 530 -6.51 9.45 30.24
CA ALA A 530 -6.41 10.37 31.38
C ALA A 530 -5.33 11.47 31.16
N LYS A 531 -4.17 11.10 30.60
CA LYS A 531 -3.10 12.07 30.27
C LYS A 531 -3.56 13.07 29.23
N VAL A 532 -4.17 12.61 28.13
CA VAL A 532 -4.72 13.49 27.08
C VAL A 532 -5.77 14.44 27.67
N ARG A 533 -6.65 13.95 28.54
CA ARG A 533 -7.67 14.76 29.20
C ARG A 533 -7.07 15.84 30.12
N ILE A 534 -6.22 15.45 31.04
CA ILE A 534 -5.70 16.34 32.09
C ILE A 534 -4.61 17.25 31.57
N GLY A 535 -3.65 16.70 30.83
CA GLY A 535 -2.47 17.42 30.34
C GLY A 535 -2.78 18.38 29.19
N TYR A 536 -3.78 18.06 28.35
CA TYR A 536 -4.03 18.82 27.13
C TYR A 536 -5.43 19.42 27.05
N LEU A 537 -6.49 18.62 27.18
CA LEU A 537 -7.86 19.14 27.07
C LEU A 537 -8.15 20.20 28.13
N HIS A 538 -7.85 19.92 29.42
CA HIS A 538 -8.08 20.88 30.52
C HIS A 538 -7.20 22.13 30.37
N GLU A 539 -5.95 21.99 29.93
CA GLU A 539 -5.08 23.15 29.72
C GLU A 539 -5.60 24.02 28.56
N LEU A 540 -6.08 23.41 27.47
CA LEU A 540 -6.68 24.15 26.37
C LEU A 540 -7.97 24.88 26.80
N GLN A 541 -8.81 24.25 27.62
CA GLN A 541 -10.00 24.90 28.18
C GLN A 541 -9.61 26.17 28.99
N LYS A 542 -8.56 26.08 29.81
CA LYS A 542 -8.05 27.27 30.55
C LYS A 542 -7.54 28.35 29.60
N HIS A 543 -6.87 27.99 28.51
CA HIS A 543 -6.44 28.95 27.50
C HIS A 543 -7.63 29.63 26.84
N TYR A 544 -8.67 28.91 26.46
CA TYR A 544 -9.89 29.47 25.89
C TYR A 544 -10.62 30.38 26.87
N GLU A 545 -10.72 30.03 28.15
CA GLU A 545 -11.36 30.84 29.19
C GLU A 545 -10.62 32.17 29.39
N ARG A 546 -9.28 32.14 29.48
CA ARG A 546 -8.45 33.35 29.59
C ARG A 546 -8.61 34.26 28.35
N ARG A 547 -8.54 33.66 27.14
CA ARG A 547 -8.72 34.42 25.90
C ARG A 547 -10.11 34.99 25.76
N ALA A 548 -11.15 34.26 26.15
CA ALA A 548 -12.53 34.75 26.16
C ALA A 548 -12.73 35.94 27.13
N SER A 549 -12.06 35.91 28.28
CA SER A 549 -12.07 37.04 29.23
C SER A 549 -11.40 38.29 28.61
N PHE A 550 -10.19 38.13 28.05
CA PHE A 550 -9.46 39.21 27.40
C PHE A 550 -10.26 39.82 26.24
N LEU A 551 -10.91 39.00 25.41
CA LEU A 551 -11.76 39.52 24.31
C LEU A 551 -12.98 40.30 24.79
N LYS A 552 -13.53 39.98 25.97
CA LYS A 552 -14.61 40.80 26.54
C LYS A 552 -14.12 42.21 26.92
N ASP A 553 -12.94 42.29 27.54
CA ASP A 553 -12.32 43.56 27.93
C ASP A 553 -11.96 44.38 26.66
N GLU A 554 -11.49 43.71 25.58
CA GLU A 554 -11.20 44.36 24.30
C GLU A 554 -12.48 44.91 23.61
N ILE A 555 -13.60 44.18 23.70
CA ILE A 555 -14.89 44.63 23.15
C ILE A 555 -15.42 45.84 23.97
N GLU A 556 -15.26 45.86 25.28
CA GLU A 556 -15.66 46.97 26.12
C GLU A 556 -14.82 48.24 25.85
N SER A 557 -13.53 48.08 25.57
CA SER A 557 -12.63 49.18 25.21
C SER A 557 -12.80 49.71 23.78
N ASN A 558 -13.70 49.13 23.02
CA ASN A 558 -14.03 49.49 21.61
C ASN A 558 -12.89 49.33 20.59
N ASN A 559 -11.78 48.67 20.95
CA ASN A 559 -10.68 48.36 20.04
C ASN A 559 -11.02 47.13 19.19
N ASN A 560 -11.09 47.28 17.87
CA ASN A 560 -11.36 46.16 16.92
C ASN A 560 -12.63 45.34 17.26
N ARG A 561 -13.64 45.95 17.84
CA ARG A 561 -14.85 45.33 18.40
C ARG A 561 -15.42 44.17 17.57
N LYS A 562 -15.62 44.40 16.25
CA LYS A 562 -16.23 43.39 15.35
C LYS A 562 -15.39 42.11 15.25
N LYS A 563 -14.05 42.23 15.17
CA LYS A 563 -13.12 41.11 15.09
C LYS A 563 -13.10 40.35 16.42
N ALA A 564 -13.04 41.06 17.54
CA ALA A 564 -13.07 40.47 18.87
C ALA A 564 -14.39 39.74 19.17
N GLU A 565 -15.54 40.28 18.73
CA GLU A 565 -16.84 39.61 18.85
C GLU A 565 -16.90 38.29 18.06
N GLN A 566 -16.35 38.27 16.83
CA GLN A 566 -16.27 37.07 16.00
C GLN A 566 -15.38 35.99 16.65
N GLU A 567 -14.20 36.40 17.11
CA GLU A 567 -13.27 35.50 17.80
C GLU A 567 -13.86 34.95 19.11
N LEU A 568 -14.49 35.80 19.91
CA LEU A 568 -15.17 35.41 21.14
C LEU A 568 -16.27 34.36 20.89
N LYS A 569 -17.05 34.54 19.83
CA LYS A 569 -18.08 33.59 19.41
C LYS A 569 -17.48 32.25 19.05
N LYS A 570 -16.35 32.24 18.30
CA LYS A 570 -15.61 31.03 17.94
C LYS A 570 -15.12 30.31 19.19
N ILE A 571 -14.41 31.02 20.08
CA ILE A 571 -13.82 30.45 21.30
C ILE A 571 -14.89 29.87 22.23
N LYS A 572 -16.01 30.58 22.43
CA LYS A 572 -17.13 30.04 23.22
C LYS A 572 -17.65 28.71 22.64
N SER A 573 -17.81 28.64 21.32
CA SER A 573 -18.26 27.41 20.66
C SER A 573 -17.25 26.26 20.79
N GLN A 574 -15.95 26.55 20.75
CA GLN A 574 -14.88 25.58 20.96
C GLN A 574 -14.84 25.11 22.43
N LEU A 575 -14.99 26.02 23.37
CA LEU A 575 -15.03 25.72 24.80
C LEU A 575 -16.23 24.82 25.16
N ASP A 576 -17.42 25.11 24.59
CA ASP A 576 -18.60 24.27 24.80
C ASP A 576 -18.41 22.85 24.25
N GLU A 577 -17.78 22.74 23.07
CA GLU A 577 -17.41 21.44 22.47
C GLU A 577 -16.41 20.68 23.37
N CYS A 578 -15.39 21.37 23.89
CA CYS A 578 -14.42 20.81 24.83
C CYS A 578 -15.08 20.30 26.12
N LYS A 579 -16.04 21.04 26.69
CA LYS A 579 -16.76 20.62 27.90
C LYS A 579 -17.58 19.34 27.69
N GLN A 580 -18.30 19.26 26.56
CA GLN A 580 -19.04 18.03 26.21
C GLN A 580 -18.11 16.84 25.96
N PHE A 581 -16.94 17.12 25.39
CA PHE A 581 -15.91 16.11 25.15
C PHE A 581 -15.27 15.64 26.44
N ASP A 582 -15.03 16.56 27.39
CA ASP A 582 -14.47 16.26 28.70
C ASP A 582 -15.36 15.28 29.52
N GLU A 583 -16.69 15.41 29.42
CA GLU A 583 -17.62 14.49 30.06
C GLU A 583 -17.41 13.04 29.58
N LYS A 584 -17.24 12.84 28.25
CA LYS A 584 -16.96 11.53 27.65
C LYS A 584 -15.59 11.01 28.10
N MET A 585 -14.57 11.86 28.01
CA MET A 585 -13.21 11.53 28.40
C MET A 585 -13.11 11.19 29.91
N ASN A 586 -13.82 11.91 30.76
CA ASN A 586 -13.88 11.66 32.21
C ASN A 586 -14.37 10.24 32.50
N HIS A 587 -15.43 9.83 31.84
CA HIS A 587 -15.99 8.49 32.02
C HIS A 587 -14.98 7.41 31.66
N LEU A 588 -14.42 7.46 30.45
CA LEU A 588 -13.50 6.44 29.96
C LEU A 588 -12.14 6.45 30.66
N SER A 589 -11.62 7.65 31.04
CA SER A 589 -10.31 7.77 31.69
C SER A 589 -10.27 7.10 33.07
N SER A 590 -11.41 7.03 33.77
CA SER A 590 -11.53 6.36 35.07
C SER A 590 -11.59 4.83 35.00
N GLU A 591 -11.76 4.28 33.79
CA GLU A 591 -11.90 2.84 33.60
C GLU A 591 -10.59 2.10 33.33
N TYR A 592 -9.49 2.82 33.06
CA TYR A 592 -8.17 2.26 32.82
C TYR A 592 -8.19 1.16 31.73
N ILE A 593 -8.73 1.50 30.56
CA ILE A 593 -8.91 0.55 29.46
C ILE A 593 -7.56 0.17 28.86
N SER A 594 -7.20 -1.12 28.93
CA SER A 594 -6.00 -1.68 28.27
C SER A 594 -6.30 -2.17 26.86
N ILE A 595 -5.30 -2.22 26.00
CA ILE A 595 -5.38 -2.82 24.66
C ILE A 595 -4.43 -4.02 24.55
N ASP A 596 -4.73 -4.92 23.61
CA ASP A 596 -3.80 -5.94 23.14
C ASP A 596 -3.57 -5.70 21.65
N LEU A 597 -2.33 -5.43 21.26
CA LEU A 597 -1.98 -5.16 19.86
C LEU A 597 -2.32 -6.35 18.94
N ASP A 598 -2.31 -7.57 19.48
CA ASP A 598 -2.69 -8.78 18.73
C ASP A 598 -4.15 -8.79 18.28
N ASP A 599 -5.03 -8.07 18.96
CA ASP A 599 -6.43 -7.90 18.57
C ASP A 599 -6.60 -7.04 17.30
N GLY A 600 -5.56 -6.28 16.96
CA GLY A 600 -5.53 -5.37 15.82
C GLY A 600 -6.30 -4.06 16.03
N VAL A 601 -6.17 -3.16 15.06
CA VAL A 601 -6.71 -1.80 15.17
C VAL A 601 -8.22 -1.79 15.32
N LYS A 602 -8.98 -2.59 14.57
CA LYS A 602 -10.46 -2.53 14.61
C LYS A 602 -11.02 -2.80 16.00
N VAL A 603 -10.51 -3.84 16.65
CA VAL A 603 -11.00 -4.24 17.97
C VAL A 603 -10.58 -3.22 19.02
N ASN A 604 -9.30 -2.83 19.02
CA ASN A 604 -8.76 -1.90 19.99
C ASN A 604 -9.37 -0.49 19.86
N TYR A 605 -9.62 -0.03 18.63
CA TYR A 605 -10.24 1.28 18.37
C TYR A 605 -11.67 1.40 18.94
N GLU A 606 -12.44 0.33 18.87
CA GLU A 606 -13.77 0.26 19.49
C GLU A 606 -13.67 0.10 21.01
N LYS A 607 -12.73 -0.75 21.48
CA LYS A 607 -12.54 -1.05 22.88
C LYS A 607 -12.24 0.19 23.71
N VAL A 608 -11.33 1.06 23.27
CA VAL A 608 -10.96 2.27 24.02
C VAL A 608 -12.06 3.33 24.09
N GLN A 609 -13.10 3.19 23.26
CA GLN A 609 -14.26 4.07 23.22
C GLN A 609 -15.51 3.47 23.86
N THR A 610 -15.43 2.23 24.38
CA THR A 610 -16.57 1.52 24.97
C THR A 610 -16.38 1.39 26.46
N GLY A 611 -17.26 2.01 27.24
CA GLY A 611 -17.26 1.93 28.70
C GLY A 611 -17.68 0.55 29.20
N ARG A 612 -17.40 0.26 30.48
CA ARG A 612 -17.86 -0.97 31.15
C ARG A 612 -19.38 -1.10 31.20
N ASP A 613 -20.09 0.01 31.04
CA ASP A 613 -21.56 0.06 30.89
C ASP A 613 -22.04 -0.43 29.51
N GLY A 614 -21.11 -0.79 28.62
CA GLY A 614 -21.37 -1.24 27.24
C GLY A 614 -21.73 -0.11 26.27
N LYS A 615 -21.69 1.16 26.68
CA LYS A 615 -21.97 2.30 25.82
C LYS A 615 -20.70 2.76 25.11
N LYS A 616 -20.89 3.20 23.87
CA LYS A 616 -19.83 3.82 23.09
C LYS A 616 -19.79 5.33 23.32
N TYR A 617 -18.64 5.82 23.72
CA TYR A 617 -18.33 7.24 23.90
C TYR A 617 -17.38 7.66 22.77
N GLU A 618 -17.91 8.30 21.74
CA GLU A 618 -17.09 8.74 20.60
C GLU A 618 -16.06 9.78 21.05
N ILE A 619 -14.82 9.35 21.28
CA ILE A 619 -13.67 10.22 21.65
C ILE A 619 -12.60 10.22 20.56
N LEU A 620 -12.62 9.25 19.65
CA LEU A 620 -11.67 9.17 18.55
C LEU A 620 -12.31 9.55 17.22
N GLY A 621 -11.49 10.03 16.29
CA GLY A 621 -11.89 10.40 14.93
C GLY A 621 -12.57 9.26 14.20
N LYS A 622 -13.54 9.56 13.34
CA LYS A 622 -14.31 8.51 12.62
C LYS A 622 -13.47 7.81 11.57
N VAL A 623 -13.43 6.49 11.63
CA VAL A 623 -12.87 5.63 10.58
C VAL A 623 -13.99 5.34 9.57
N LYS A 624 -14.03 6.09 8.45
CA LYS A 624 -15.06 5.97 7.40
C LYS A 624 -14.67 4.98 6.30
#